data_96fba981749581e6a2b31ebed5b9ee83
#
_entry.id   96fba981749581e6a2b31ebed5b9ee83
#
_cell.length_a   1.000
_cell.length_b   1.000
_cell.length_c   1.000
_cell.angle_alpha   90.00
_cell.angle_beta   90.00
_cell.angle_gamma   90.00
#
_symmetry.space_group_name_H-M   'P 1'
#
loop_
_entity.id
_entity.type
_entity.pdbx_description
1 polymer ?
#
loop_
_entity_poly.entity_id
_entity_poly.type
_entity_poly.pdbx_seq_one_letter_code
_entity_poly.pdbx_strand_id
1 'polypeptide(L)'
;MIRVIASCFLAAAAATASGQAPVPVVERMSTDGDSSTRVTLFSNQIVVVTTRHGEIQDFMRYLTLPADQYLVYLETFEKSAQELDDRPVTSRVNTARAEVVLTLHVGPDAPREIRFSPMSAAKLPLARIMAALDDLQLQVMESSPSAEAMRIWQPRKGERVELLNGTFATVVEVWPEGLVMLEHEKTYIREAVPPDQRDKVILRVVETEQ
;
A
#
# COMPACT_ATOMS: atom_id res chain seq x y z
N MET A 1 26.16 17.66 4.44
CA MET A 1 25.71 16.95 5.66
C MET A 1 24.46 16.17 5.28
N ILE A 2 24.63 14.90 4.98
CA ILE A 2 23.56 14.01 4.58
C ILE A 2 22.93 13.47 5.86
N ARG A 3 21.74 13.94 6.22
CA ARG A 3 20.94 13.32 7.27
C ARG A 3 20.24 12.10 6.68
N VAL A 4 20.80 10.94 6.94
CA VAL A 4 20.13 9.66 6.80
C VAL A 4 18.96 9.67 7.79
N ILE A 5 17.74 9.84 7.28
CA ILE A 5 16.54 9.62 8.07
C ILE A 5 16.42 8.11 8.19
N ALA A 6 16.84 7.61 9.36
CA ALA A 6 16.56 6.26 9.78
C ALA A 6 15.03 6.15 9.87
N SER A 7 14.41 5.51 8.88
CA SER A 7 13.02 5.08 8.95
C SER A 7 12.91 4.18 10.18
N CYS A 8 12.23 4.68 11.20
CA CYS A 8 11.88 3.87 12.35
C CYS A 8 11.02 2.72 11.87
N PHE A 9 11.63 1.56 11.69
CA PHE A 9 10.96 0.28 11.77
C PHE A 9 10.48 0.11 13.21
N LEU A 10 9.40 0.76 13.57
CA LEU A 10 8.57 0.28 14.66
C LEU A 10 7.78 -0.89 14.10
N ALA A 11 8.50 -1.98 13.88
CA ALA A 11 7.89 -3.28 13.76
C ALA A 11 7.14 -3.51 15.06
N ALA A 12 5.82 -3.57 14.97
CA ALA A 12 5.04 -4.20 16.01
C ALA A 12 5.66 -5.59 16.22
N ALA A 13 6.40 -5.73 17.30
CA ALA A 13 6.98 -6.99 17.74
C ALA A 13 5.83 -7.87 18.23
N ALA A 14 5.08 -8.45 17.30
CA ALA A 14 4.42 -9.71 17.56
C ALA A 14 5.58 -10.72 17.64
N ALA A 15 5.87 -11.16 18.84
CA ALA A 15 6.91 -12.12 19.14
C ALA A 15 6.68 -13.40 18.33
N THR A 16 7.36 -13.53 17.22
CA THR A 16 7.56 -14.82 16.57
C THR A 16 8.91 -15.35 17.03
N ALA A 17 8.89 -16.53 17.61
CA ALA A 17 10.02 -17.23 18.21
C ALA A 17 11.06 -17.76 17.21
N SER A 18 11.25 -17.05 16.10
CA SER A 18 12.39 -17.27 15.20
C SER A 18 12.84 -15.90 14.68
N GLY A 19 14.08 -15.50 15.03
CA GLY A 19 14.66 -14.21 14.65
C GLY A 19 14.98 -14.06 13.16
N GLN A 20 14.19 -14.67 12.29
CA GLN A 20 14.29 -14.54 10.86
C GLN A 20 13.41 -13.37 10.39
N ALA A 21 14.01 -12.46 9.61
CA ALA A 21 13.25 -11.38 8.99
C ALA A 21 12.12 -11.95 8.12
N PRO A 22 10.92 -11.33 8.12
CA PRO A 22 9.81 -11.79 7.30
C PRO A 22 10.20 -11.78 5.82
N VAL A 23 9.94 -12.87 5.12
CA VAL A 23 10.25 -13.04 3.71
C VAL A 23 9.02 -12.68 2.88
N PRO A 24 9.15 -11.93 1.78
CA PRO A 24 8.04 -11.73 0.85
C PRO A 24 7.53 -13.07 0.29
N VAL A 25 6.22 -13.20 0.17
CA VAL A 25 5.52 -14.31 -0.49
C VAL A 25 5.20 -13.92 -1.94
N VAL A 26 4.65 -12.74 -2.10
CA VAL A 26 4.35 -12.12 -3.38
C VAL A 26 4.54 -10.61 -3.28
N GLU A 27 5.04 -10.02 -4.34
CA GLU A 27 5.18 -8.57 -4.47
C GLU A 27 4.65 -8.13 -5.83
N ARG A 28 3.85 -7.08 -5.86
CA ARG A 28 3.45 -6.36 -7.07
C ARG A 28 3.91 -4.92 -6.98
N MET A 29 4.59 -4.45 -7.99
CA MET A 29 4.87 -3.03 -8.20
C MET A 29 4.17 -2.58 -9.48
N SER A 30 3.26 -1.63 -9.36
CA SER A 30 2.56 -1.01 -10.49
C SER A 30 3.07 0.42 -10.65
N THR A 31 3.50 0.79 -11.86
CA THR A 31 4.00 2.13 -12.17
C THR A 31 3.11 2.76 -13.24
N ASP A 32 2.71 4.00 -13.04
CA ASP A 32 1.97 4.82 -14.00
C ASP A 32 2.51 6.26 -13.97
N GLY A 33 3.28 6.61 -14.98
CA GLY A 33 4.02 7.87 -15.01
C GLY A 33 4.95 8.00 -13.82
N ASP A 34 4.79 9.08 -13.03
CA ASP A 34 5.59 9.36 -11.83
C ASP A 34 5.06 8.68 -10.57
N SER A 35 3.95 7.95 -10.68
CA SER A 35 3.33 7.25 -9.55
C SER A 35 3.69 5.77 -9.55
N SER A 36 3.97 5.21 -8.37
CA SER A 36 4.12 3.78 -8.21
C SER A 36 3.42 3.30 -6.93
N THR A 37 2.80 2.14 -7.04
CA THR A 37 2.18 1.45 -5.89
C THR A 37 2.80 0.06 -5.77
N ARG A 38 3.25 -0.27 -4.57
CA ARG A 38 3.78 -1.59 -4.25
C ARG A 38 2.87 -2.26 -3.22
N VAL A 39 2.49 -3.49 -3.48
CA VAL A 39 1.76 -4.37 -2.56
C VAL A 39 2.62 -5.58 -2.29
N THR A 40 2.91 -5.85 -1.02
CA THR A 40 3.74 -7.00 -0.61
C THR A 40 3.03 -7.79 0.48
N LEU A 41 2.83 -9.08 0.26
CA LEU A 41 2.43 -10.03 1.30
C LEU A 41 3.68 -10.74 1.83
N PHE A 42 3.84 -10.74 3.15
CA PHE A 42 4.97 -11.40 3.83
C PHE A 42 4.56 -12.72 4.49
N SER A 43 5.55 -13.58 4.72
CA SER A 43 5.38 -14.90 5.36
C SER A 43 4.84 -14.85 6.80
N ASN A 44 4.92 -13.70 7.45
CA ASN A 44 4.38 -13.44 8.79
C ASN A 44 2.96 -12.86 8.75
N GLN A 45 2.20 -13.05 7.65
CA GLN A 45 0.82 -12.61 7.48
C GLN A 45 0.64 -11.08 7.34
N ILE A 46 1.73 -10.30 7.29
CA ILE A 46 1.64 -8.86 7.11
C ILE A 46 1.52 -8.54 5.62
N VAL A 47 0.55 -7.71 5.28
CA VAL A 47 0.43 -7.06 3.97
C VAL A 47 0.86 -5.61 4.12
N VAL A 48 1.72 -5.16 3.22
CA VAL A 48 2.19 -3.77 3.18
C VAL A 48 1.83 -3.17 1.83
N VAL A 49 1.25 -1.98 1.85
CA VAL A 49 1.00 -1.15 0.67
C VAL A 49 1.81 0.13 0.81
N THR A 50 2.66 0.39 -0.19
CA THR A 50 3.39 1.66 -0.29
C THR A 50 3.02 2.35 -1.60
N THR A 51 2.88 3.67 -1.55
CA THR A 51 2.65 4.49 -2.75
C THR A 51 3.68 5.61 -2.80
N ARG A 52 4.20 5.87 -3.99
CA ARG A 52 5.20 6.90 -4.25
C ARG A 52 4.72 7.79 -5.40
N HIS A 53 4.93 9.10 -5.26
CA HIS A 53 4.69 10.08 -6.31
C HIS A 53 5.97 10.84 -6.62
N GLY A 54 6.62 10.53 -7.74
CA GLY A 54 7.89 11.10 -8.14
C GLY A 54 8.98 10.89 -7.09
N GLU A 55 9.69 11.96 -6.74
CA GLU A 55 10.72 11.96 -5.67
C GLU A 55 10.12 12.19 -4.28
N ILE A 56 8.81 12.42 -4.19
CA ILE A 56 8.14 12.80 -2.96
C ILE A 56 7.68 11.56 -2.23
N GLN A 57 8.03 11.51 -0.98
CA GLN A 57 7.64 10.60 0.10
C GLN A 57 6.77 9.39 -0.25
N ASP A 58 7.34 8.22 0.06
CA ASP A 58 6.57 6.99 0.17
C ASP A 58 5.67 7.07 1.41
N PHE A 59 4.39 6.82 1.27
CA PHE A 59 3.57 6.49 2.41
C PHE A 59 3.40 4.97 2.51
N MET A 60 3.17 4.47 3.71
CA MET A 60 3.02 3.05 3.97
C MET A 60 1.80 2.79 4.86
N ARG A 61 0.96 1.87 4.43
CA ARG A 61 -0.06 1.23 5.28
C ARG A 61 0.19 -0.25 5.36
N TYR A 62 -0.25 -0.87 6.44
CA TYR A 62 -0.12 -2.30 6.62
C TYR A 62 -1.34 -2.88 7.36
N LEU A 63 -1.54 -4.18 7.18
CA LEU A 63 -2.54 -4.98 7.86
C LEU A 63 -1.95 -6.34 8.19
N THR A 64 -2.28 -6.89 9.35
CA THR A 64 -1.99 -8.29 9.67
C THR A 64 -3.23 -9.11 9.36
N LEU A 65 -3.11 -10.06 8.44
CA LEU A 65 -4.20 -10.94 8.06
C LEU A 65 -4.47 -11.98 9.16
N PRO A 66 -5.72 -12.37 9.37
CA PRO A 66 -6.05 -13.60 10.08
C PRO A 66 -5.42 -14.82 9.39
N ALA A 67 -5.02 -15.81 10.17
CA ALA A 67 -4.28 -16.97 9.66
C ALA A 67 -5.05 -17.76 8.58
N ASP A 68 -6.36 -17.88 8.73
CA ASP A 68 -7.25 -18.53 7.77
C ASP A 68 -7.31 -17.78 6.43
N GLN A 69 -7.40 -16.46 6.46
CA GLN A 69 -7.36 -15.63 5.25
C GLN A 69 -5.98 -15.71 4.57
N TYR A 70 -4.91 -15.62 5.35
CA TYR A 70 -3.55 -15.76 4.82
C TYR A 70 -3.35 -17.06 4.04
N LEU A 71 -3.84 -18.19 4.58
CA LEU A 71 -3.73 -19.49 3.91
C LEU A 71 -4.49 -19.54 2.58
N VAL A 72 -5.65 -18.88 2.47
CA VAL A 72 -6.41 -18.78 1.21
C VAL A 72 -5.61 -18.02 0.14
N TYR A 73 -4.99 -16.90 0.51
CA TYR A 73 -4.13 -16.16 -0.41
C TYR A 73 -2.89 -16.95 -0.80
N LEU A 74 -2.22 -17.59 0.16
CA LEU A 74 -1.04 -18.40 -0.09
C LEU A 74 -1.35 -19.52 -1.11
N GLU A 75 -2.43 -20.28 -0.89
CA GLU A 75 -2.87 -21.32 -1.81
C GLU A 75 -3.19 -20.78 -3.22
N THR A 76 -3.80 -19.60 -3.29
CA THR A 76 -4.11 -18.92 -4.55
C THR A 76 -2.83 -18.59 -5.32
N PHE A 77 -1.82 -18.06 -4.64
CA PHE A 77 -0.53 -17.70 -5.25
C PHE A 77 0.26 -18.94 -5.65
N GLU A 78 0.31 -19.98 -4.83
CA GLU A 78 1.01 -21.23 -5.13
C GLU A 78 0.39 -21.94 -6.36
N LYS A 79 -0.93 -22.11 -6.40
CA LYS A 79 -1.63 -22.69 -7.56
C LYS A 79 -1.39 -21.88 -8.83
N SER A 80 -1.47 -20.56 -8.73
CA SER A 80 -1.29 -19.71 -9.90
C SER A 80 0.17 -19.69 -10.36
N ALA A 81 1.14 -19.81 -9.45
CA ALA A 81 2.55 -19.96 -9.81
C ALA A 81 2.80 -21.24 -10.60
N GLN A 82 2.21 -22.37 -10.18
CA GLN A 82 2.29 -23.65 -10.90
C GLN A 82 1.67 -23.56 -12.30
N GLU A 83 0.48 -22.95 -12.43
CA GLU A 83 -0.18 -22.75 -13.73
C GLU A 83 0.63 -21.84 -14.67
N LEU A 84 1.43 -20.91 -14.12
CA LEU A 84 2.34 -20.04 -14.89
C LEU A 84 3.53 -20.79 -15.44
N ASP A 85 4.02 -21.83 -14.76
CA ASP A 85 5.10 -22.68 -15.23
C ASP A 85 4.65 -23.52 -16.45
N ASP A 86 3.42 -24.03 -16.41
CA ASP A 86 2.83 -24.78 -17.51
C ASP A 86 2.51 -23.89 -18.73
N ARG A 87 2.27 -22.60 -18.51
CA ARG A 87 1.85 -21.65 -19.55
C ARG A 87 2.55 -20.29 -19.39
N PRO A 88 3.82 -20.18 -19.80
CA PRO A 88 4.58 -18.95 -19.62
C PRO A 88 3.89 -17.77 -20.32
N VAL A 89 3.75 -16.67 -19.59
CA VAL A 89 3.19 -15.42 -20.13
C VAL A 89 4.25 -14.73 -20.95
N THR A 90 4.15 -14.80 -22.26
CA THR A 90 4.93 -13.95 -23.15
C THR A 90 4.22 -12.60 -23.29
N SER A 91 4.65 -11.61 -22.51
CA SER A 91 4.15 -10.25 -22.61
C SER A 91 5.18 -9.39 -23.34
N ARG A 92 4.77 -8.78 -24.45
CA ARG A 92 5.54 -7.65 -25.00
C ARG A 92 5.18 -6.44 -24.18
N VAL A 93 6.09 -6.03 -23.32
CA VAL A 93 5.96 -4.79 -22.52
C VAL A 93 6.09 -3.62 -23.53
N ASN A 94 4.99 -2.93 -23.77
CA ASN A 94 5.07 -1.64 -24.47
C ASN A 94 5.29 -0.59 -23.37
N THR A 95 6.55 -0.23 -23.15
CA THR A 95 7.08 0.53 -22.01
C THR A 95 6.61 1.99 -21.93
N ALA A 96 5.63 2.40 -22.73
CA ALA A 96 5.38 3.82 -22.89
C ALA A 96 4.68 4.52 -21.71
N ARG A 97 3.90 3.85 -20.83
CA ARG A 97 3.18 4.55 -19.75
C ARG A 97 2.90 3.77 -18.46
N ALA A 98 2.56 2.50 -18.52
CA ALA A 98 2.21 1.74 -17.32
C ALA A 98 2.84 0.35 -17.36
N GLU A 99 3.53 -0.02 -16.31
CA GLU A 99 4.18 -1.32 -16.14
C GLU A 99 3.76 -1.96 -14.81
N VAL A 100 3.56 -3.27 -14.84
CA VAL A 100 3.42 -4.08 -13.63
C VAL A 100 4.57 -5.06 -13.55
N VAL A 101 5.26 -5.05 -12.43
CA VAL A 101 6.26 -6.04 -12.04
C VAL A 101 5.68 -6.89 -10.93
N LEU A 102 5.53 -8.18 -11.19
CA LEU A 102 5.08 -9.17 -10.22
C LEU A 102 6.24 -10.08 -9.86
N THR A 103 6.57 -10.18 -8.59
CA THR A 103 7.57 -11.11 -8.06
C THR A 103 6.89 -12.15 -7.18
N LEU A 104 7.00 -13.41 -7.59
CA LEU A 104 6.51 -14.56 -6.83
C LEU A 104 7.68 -15.21 -6.09
N HIS A 105 7.56 -15.31 -4.77
CA HIS A 105 8.54 -15.99 -3.91
C HIS A 105 8.04 -17.37 -3.47
N VAL A 106 6.99 -17.87 -4.14
CA VAL A 106 6.40 -19.19 -3.96
C VAL A 106 6.50 -19.99 -5.26
N GLY A 107 6.48 -21.30 -5.15
CA GLY A 107 6.63 -22.20 -6.28
C GLY A 107 8.07 -22.72 -6.46
N PRO A 108 8.29 -23.67 -7.39
CA PRO A 108 9.56 -24.39 -7.55
C PRO A 108 10.70 -23.49 -8.06
N ASP A 109 10.40 -22.47 -8.85
CA ASP A 109 11.38 -21.57 -9.47
C ASP A 109 11.41 -20.18 -8.80
N ALA A 110 11.10 -20.11 -7.50
CA ALA A 110 11.12 -18.85 -6.75
C ALA A 110 12.56 -18.34 -6.47
N PRO A 111 12.83 -17.01 -6.49
CA PRO A 111 11.89 -15.97 -6.87
C PRO A 111 11.73 -15.81 -8.38
N ARG A 112 10.50 -15.62 -8.84
CA ARG A 112 10.18 -15.42 -10.25
C ARG A 112 9.63 -14.03 -10.50
N GLU A 113 10.25 -13.27 -11.38
CA GLU A 113 9.80 -11.94 -11.80
C GLU A 113 9.10 -12.00 -13.16
N ILE A 114 7.93 -11.37 -13.25
CA ILE A 114 7.11 -11.28 -14.46
C ILE A 114 6.78 -9.81 -14.69
N ARG A 115 7.13 -9.30 -15.88
CA ARG A 115 6.82 -7.92 -16.29
C ARG A 115 5.74 -7.93 -17.34
N PHE A 116 4.71 -7.11 -17.19
CA PHE A 116 3.61 -7.03 -18.14
C PHE A 116 2.90 -5.67 -18.08
N SER A 117 2.14 -5.36 -19.13
CA SER A 117 1.25 -4.20 -19.11
C SER A 117 -0.04 -4.53 -18.34
N PRO A 118 -0.71 -3.56 -17.69
CA PRO A 118 -1.97 -3.79 -16.98
C PRO A 118 -3.03 -4.49 -17.84
N MET A 119 -3.08 -4.20 -19.14
CA MET A 119 -4.01 -4.84 -20.06
C MET A 119 -3.74 -6.34 -20.27
N SER A 120 -2.53 -6.81 -20.03
CA SER A 120 -2.16 -8.22 -20.15
C SER A 120 -2.56 -9.04 -18.92
N ALA A 121 -2.89 -8.39 -17.82
CA ALA A 121 -3.29 -9.03 -16.57
C ALA A 121 -4.63 -9.81 -16.67
N ALA A 122 -5.46 -9.53 -17.68
CA ALA A 122 -6.71 -10.25 -17.90
C ALA A 122 -6.54 -11.72 -18.31
N LYS A 123 -5.31 -12.17 -18.57
CA LYS A 123 -5.03 -13.56 -18.92
C LYS A 123 -4.83 -14.40 -17.66
N LEU A 124 -5.57 -15.51 -17.54
CA LEU A 124 -5.31 -16.52 -16.51
C LEU A 124 -3.91 -17.16 -16.72
N PRO A 125 -3.14 -17.44 -15.67
CA PRO A 125 -3.44 -17.32 -14.23
C PRO A 125 -3.16 -15.93 -13.64
N LEU A 126 -2.55 -14.98 -14.39
CA LEU A 126 -2.24 -13.63 -13.88
C LEU A 126 -3.48 -12.92 -13.33
N ALA A 127 -4.65 -13.10 -13.95
CA ALA A 127 -5.88 -12.48 -13.49
C ALA A 127 -6.23 -12.82 -12.03
N ARG A 128 -5.99 -14.07 -11.61
CA ARG A 128 -6.24 -14.49 -10.21
C ARG A 128 -5.28 -13.84 -9.25
N ILE A 129 -3.98 -13.81 -9.59
CA ILE A 129 -2.96 -13.16 -8.76
C ILE A 129 -3.26 -11.68 -8.61
N MET A 130 -3.61 -11.02 -9.71
CA MET A 130 -3.93 -9.59 -9.70
C MET A 130 -5.16 -9.30 -8.87
N ALA A 131 -6.24 -10.08 -9.03
CA ALA A 131 -7.45 -9.92 -8.23
C ALA A 131 -7.19 -10.11 -6.73
N ALA A 132 -6.37 -11.11 -6.35
CA ALA A 132 -6.00 -11.32 -4.96
C ALA A 132 -5.16 -10.16 -4.40
N LEU A 133 -4.24 -9.59 -5.19
CA LEU A 133 -3.43 -8.44 -4.78
C LEU A 133 -4.24 -7.14 -4.72
N ASP A 134 -5.24 -6.97 -5.59
CA ASP A 134 -6.17 -5.84 -5.56
C ASP A 134 -7.04 -5.90 -4.31
N ASP A 135 -7.54 -7.09 -3.96
CA ASP A 135 -8.30 -7.31 -2.74
C ASP A 135 -7.47 -7.05 -1.48
N LEU A 136 -6.24 -7.56 -1.42
CA LEU A 136 -5.29 -7.25 -0.34
C LEU A 136 -5.02 -5.76 -0.22
N GLN A 137 -4.80 -5.06 -1.33
CA GLN A 137 -4.60 -3.61 -1.35
C GLN A 137 -5.82 -2.89 -0.78
N LEU A 138 -7.03 -3.26 -1.21
CA LEU A 138 -8.27 -2.67 -0.73
C LEU A 138 -8.43 -2.88 0.79
N GLN A 139 -8.24 -4.12 1.28
CA GLN A 139 -8.31 -4.42 2.70
C GLN A 139 -7.33 -3.57 3.54
N VAL A 140 -6.07 -3.43 3.08
CA VAL A 140 -5.08 -2.58 3.76
C VAL A 140 -5.53 -1.12 3.79
N MET A 141 -6.06 -0.61 2.69
CA MET A 141 -6.50 0.79 2.59
C MET A 141 -7.71 1.07 3.49
N GLU A 142 -8.62 0.11 3.63
CA GLU A 142 -9.86 0.26 4.39
C GLU A 142 -9.73 -0.12 5.88
N SER A 143 -8.88 -1.10 6.21
CA SER A 143 -8.83 -1.72 7.54
C SER A 143 -7.48 -1.57 8.24
N SER A 144 -6.56 -0.74 7.69
CA SER A 144 -5.28 -0.49 8.36
C SER A 144 -5.47 0.28 9.68
N PRO A 145 -4.57 0.10 10.66
CA PRO A 145 -4.63 0.86 11.92
C PRO A 145 -4.64 2.38 11.69
N SER A 146 -3.96 2.89 10.66
CA SER A 146 -3.99 4.31 10.33
C SER A 146 -5.36 4.74 9.77
N ALA A 147 -6.03 3.91 8.96
CA ALA A 147 -7.37 4.20 8.48
C ALA A 147 -8.38 4.22 9.62
N GLU A 148 -8.32 3.24 10.52
CA GLU A 148 -9.16 3.19 11.71
C GLU A 148 -8.95 4.41 12.61
N ALA A 149 -7.68 4.80 12.84
CA ALA A 149 -7.37 6.01 13.60
C ALA A 149 -8.01 7.27 12.98
N MET A 150 -8.03 7.39 11.65
CA MET A 150 -8.64 8.55 10.99
C MET A 150 -10.17 8.56 11.06
N ARG A 151 -10.83 7.40 11.14
CA ARG A 151 -12.29 7.32 11.33
C ARG A 151 -12.73 7.84 12.69
N ILE A 152 -11.95 7.59 13.74
CA ILE A 152 -12.25 8.02 15.11
C ILE A 152 -11.59 9.35 15.49
N TRP A 153 -10.75 9.91 14.61
CA TRP A 153 -10.06 11.16 14.86
C TRP A 153 -11.04 12.33 15.06
N GLN A 154 -10.78 13.10 16.08
CA GLN A 154 -11.51 14.34 16.37
C GLN A 154 -10.64 15.53 15.97
N PRO A 155 -10.84 16.09 14.78
CA PRO A 155 -10.01 17.15 14.22
C PRO A 155 -10.08 18.43 15.06
N ARG A 156 -8.94 19.12 15.14
CA ARG A 156 -8.84 20.45 15.75
C ARG A 156 -8.18 21.42 14.79
N LYS A 157 -8.64 22.65 14.81
CA LYS A 157 -8.01 23.73 14.03
C LYS A 157 -6.54 23.89 14.42
N GLY A 158 -5.68 23.99 13.41
CA GLY A 158 -4.23 24.12 13.56
C GLY A 158 -3.50 22.78 13.56
N GLU A 159 -4.17 21.65 13.63
CA GLU A 159 -3.52 20.36 13.48
C GLU A 159 -2.94 20.19 12.08
N ARG A 160 -1.74 19.63 12.03
CA ARG A 160 -1.07 19.28 10.79
C ARG A 160 -1.34 17.82 10.46
N VAL A 161 -1.68 17.54 9.23
CA VAL A 161 -1.96 16.18 8.75
C VAL A 161 -1.07 15.82 7.56
N GLU A 162 -0.69 14.55 7.48
CA GLU A 162 -0.09 13.97 6.29
C GLU A 162 -1.18 13.30 5.48
N LEU A 163 -1.23 13.61 4.18
CA LEU A 163 -2.19 13.04 3.25
C LEU A 163 -1.68 11.73 2.64
N LEU A 164 -2.57 10.92 2.08
CA LEU A 164 -2.20 9.64 1.45
C LEU A 164 -1.26 9.77 0.25
N ASN A 165 -1.22 10.95 -0.36
CA ASN A 165 -0.29 11.27 -1.46
C ASN A 165 1.09 11.74 -0.97
N GLY A 166 1.37 11.69 0.35
CA GLY A 166 2.63 12.10 0.96
C GLY A 166 2.80 13.62 1.09
N THR A 167 1.79 14.42 0.76
CA THR A 167 1.81 15.87 1.00
C THR A 167 1.26 16.21 2.39
N PHE A 168 1.44 17.46 2.83
CA PHE A 168 0.97 17.93 4.12
C PHE A 168 -0.09 19.01 3.95
N ALA A 169 -1.02 19.04 4.89
CA ALA A 169 -2.03 20.07 5.00
C ALA A 169 -2.27 20.45 6.46
N THR A 170 -2.85 21.62 6.68
CA THR A 170 -3.25 22.10 8.01
C THR A 170 -4.76 22.19 8.09
N VAL A 171 -5.33 21.76 9.21
CA VAL A 171 -6.75 21.94 9.51
C VAL A 171 -7.01 23.41 9.78
N VAL A 172 -7.64 24.10 8.85
CA VAL A 172 -7.95 25.54 9.00
C VAL A 172 -9.31 25.80 9.61
N GLU A 173 -10.25 24.85 9.43
CA GLU A 173 -11.60 24.95 9.97
C GLU A 173 -12.19 23.57 10.24
N VAL A 174 -13.03 23.45 11.27
CA VAL A 174 -13.82 22.26 11.59
C VAL A 174 -15.26 22.69 11.78
N TRP A 175 -16.16 22.10 11.01
CA TRP A 175 -17.59 22.43 11.06
C TRP A 175 -18.37 21.49 12.01
N PRO A 176 -19.54 21.91 12.51
CA PRO A 176 -20.30 21.12 13.49
C PRO A 176 -20.63 19.69 13.03
N GLU A 177 -20.84 19.51 11.72
CA GLU A 177 -21.12 18.19 11.11
C GLU A 177 -19.87 17.30 11.02
N GLY A 178 -18.72 17.81 11.49
CA GLY A 178 -17.45 17.12 11.43
C GLY A 178 -16.71 17.29 10.09
N LEU A 179 -17.22 18.10 9.16
CA LEU A 179 -16.49 18.45 7.94
C LEU A 179 -15.20 19.20 8.32
N VAL A 180 -14.10 18.80 7.71
CA VAL A 180 -12.78 19.42 7.94
C VAL A 180 -12.35 20.17 6.70
N MET A 181 -11.96 21.43 6.87
CA MET A 181 -11.30 22.18 5.80
C MET A 181 -9.79 22.07 5.97
N LEU A 182 -9.14 21.46 5.00
CA LEU A 182 -7.68 21.33 4.92
C LEU A 182 -7.12 22.41 4.00
N GLU A 183 -6.01 23.03 4.38
CA GLU A 183 -5.22 23.90 3.52
C GLU A 183 -3.87 23.23 3.23
N HIS A 184 -3.62 22.92 1.95
CA HIS A 184 -2.41 22.26 1.50
C HIS A 184 -1.20 23.19 1.63
N GLU A 185 -0.13 22.73 2.29
CA GLU A 185 1.03 23.57 2.63
C GLU A 185 1.80 24.13 1.41
N LYS A 186 1.82 23.41 0.29
CA LYS A 186 2.55 23.84 -0.91
C LYS A 186 1.75 24.68 -1.88
N THR A 187 0.45 24.43 -1.97
CA THR A 187 -0.42 25.05 -2.99
C THR A 187 -1.38 26.05 -2.41
N TYR A 188 -1.57 26.05 -1.08
CA TYR A 188 -2.57 26.87 -0.36
C TYR A 188 -4.00 26.61 -0.86
N ILE A 189 -4.21 25.52 -1.59
CA ILE A 189 -5.56 25.10 -2.01
C ILE A 189 -6.29 24.56 -0.77
N ARG A 190 -7.56 24.92 -0.66
CA ARG A 190 -8.44 24.41 0.40
C ARG A 190 -9.29 23.29 -0.13
N GLU A 191 -9.35 22.21 0.65
CA GLU A 191 -10.13 21.01 0.37
C GLU A 191 -11.04 20.69 1.54
N ALA A 192 -12.31 20.43 1.26
CA ALA A 192 -13.28 20.01 2.27
C ALA A 192 -13.31 18.48 2.34
N VAL A 193 -13.02 17.92 3.52
CA VAL A 193 -12.97 16.47 3.76
C VAL A 193 -14.08 16.10 4.75
N PRO A 194 -15.15 15.42 4.29
CA PRO A 194 -16.21 14.95 5.16
C PRO A 194 -15.74 13.78 6.05
N PRO A 195 -16.45 13.50 7.16
CA PRO A 195 -16.04 12.46 8.13
C PRO A 195 -15.80 11.08 7.53
N ASP A 196 -16.62 10.67 6.56
CA ASP A 196 -16.58 9.38 5.86
C ASP A 196 -15.49 9.27 4.78
N GLN A 197 -14.76 10.37 4.54
CA GLN A 197 -13.65 10.42 3.58
C GLN A 197 -12.28 10.61 4.25
N ARG A 198 -12.23 10.83 5.57
CA ARG A 198 -10.99 11.15 6.28
C ARG A 198 -9.93 10.07 6.11
N ASP A 199 -10.32 8.81 6.26
CA ASP A 199 -9.44 7.66 6.10
C ASP A 199 -9.02 7.40 4.65
N LYS A 200 -9.69 8.03 3.67
CA LYS A 200 -9.37 7.95 2.24
C LYS A 200 -8.48 9.09 1.75
N VAL A 201 -8.35 10.16 2.53
CA VAL A 201 -7.57 11.36 2.19
C VAL A 201 -6.38 11.52 3.12
N ILE A 202 -6.56 11.27 4.43
CA ILE A 202 -5.58 11.55 5.46
C ILE A 202 -4.90 10.25 5.90
N LEU A 203 -3.56 10.24 5.90
CA LEU A 203 -2.78 9.13 6.40
C LEU A 203 -2.68 9.16 7.93
N ARG A 204 -2.35 10.32 8.49
CA ARG A 204 -2.18 10.50 9.95
C ARG A 204 -2.16 11.98 10.35
N VAL A 205 -2.38 12.22 11.63
CA VAL A 205 -2.08 13.50 12.28
C VAL A 205 -0.58 13.55 12.57
N VAL A 206 0.05 14.67 12.26
CA VAL A 206 1.48 14.89 12.55
C VAL A 206 1.57 15.63 13.88
N GLU A 207 2.19 14.99 14.87
CA GLU A 207 2.47 15.66 16.14
C GLU A 207 3.44 16.82 15.88
N THR A 208 3.00 18.03 16.20
CA THR A 208 3.89 19.19 16.21
C THR A 208 4.74 19.07 17.47
N GLU A 209 6.04 18.82 17.34
CA GLU A 209 6.97 18.97 18.46
C GLU A 209 6.83 20.40 19.01
N GLN A 210 6.37 20.49 20.26
CA GLN A 210 6.29 21.75 21.01
C GLN A 210 7.65 22.12 21.58
#